data_64c7b646de8a89f1d7eb91c1a201baa5
#
_entry.id   64c7b646de8a89f1d7eb91c1a201baa5
#
_cell.length_a   1.000
_cell.length_b   1.000
_cell.length_c   1.000
_cell.angle_alpha   90.00
_cell.angle_beta   90.00
_cell.angle_gamma   90.00
#
_symmetry.space_group_name_H-M   'P 1'
#
loop_
_entity.id
_entity.type
_entity.pdbx_description
1 polymer ?
#
loop_
_entity_poly.entity_id
_entity_poly.type
_entity_poly.pdbx_seq_one_letter_code
_entity_poly.pdbx_strand_id
1 'polypeptide(L)'
;MNQWFCAAVVALSGAGAAWAAPYIPASDAQVLAELPAGARHAGTPARALTATRLDIALPLAQFDISRARTTGDLRFLGYAEAILAPWMQQPRVAPQVLVLSATILQSRHAFDASLGELDRALQGSPNDAQAWLTRAIVLRVLGRYSEAMFSCEHMAGAADPAVTALCVQSLRGLTGHLQEAYAAIGALASQELPPQVRAWRYSELGEMAERVGNDEAAEHWFREGLQIAPEDFYVRTACADLFLRHGRAAETLQLLAGHEAMEPMLLRIAIAHRQLRDGAGSRGEALLSEAFEVEQQRGEAVHRREQARFMLDVKQQPSAALAAAEDNWRVQREPDDVLILLRAAQAAHQVSAAAAALQFVKQTGLEDVRLEPYRNAT
;
A
#
# COMPACT_ATOMS: atom_id res chain seq x y z
N MET A 1 -42.80 -22.45 -64.86
CA MET A 1 -41.39 -22.89 -64.72
C MET A 1 -40.97 -22.56 -63.31
N ASN A 2 -40.81 -23.64 -62.52
CA ASN A 2 -40.56 -23.64 -61.06
C ASN A 2 -39.12 -23.21 -60.71
N GLN A 3 -38.98 -22.41 -59.69
CA GLN A 3 -37.77 -22.49 -58.86
C GLN A 3 -38.10 -22.35 -57.39
N TRP A 4 -37.80 -23.41 -56.67
CA TRP A 4 -37.91 -23.55 -55.21
C TRP A 4 -36.70 -22.85 -54.58
N PHE A 5 -36.95 -21.98 -53.60
CA PHE A 5 -35.90 -21.51 -52.66
C PHE A 5 -36.16 -22.16 -51.30
N CYS A 6 -35.31 -23.10 -50.94
CA CYS A 6 -35.22 -23.61 -49.59
C CYS A 6 -34.58 -22.56 -48.68
N ALA A 7 -35.33 -22.03 -47.72
CA ALA A 7 -34.81 -21.24 -46.62
C ALA A 7 -34.25 -22.18 -45.52
N ALA A 8 -32.94 -22.19 -45.38
CA ALA A 8 -32.29 -22.86 -44.26
C ALA A 8 -32.38 -21.96 -43.01
N VAL A 9 -33.17 -22.37 -42.01
CA VAL A 9 -33.20 -21.76 -40.68
C VAL A 9 -31.96 -22.25 -39.93
N VAL A 10 -30.98 -21.37 -39.75
CA VAL A 10 -29.84 -21.59 -38.86
C VAL A 10 -30.33 -21.26 -37.45
N ALA A 11 -30.54 -22.27 -36.64
CA ALA A 11 -30.76 -22.16 -35.20
C ALA A 11 -29.43 -21.79 -34.55
N LEU A 12 -29.23 -20.52 -34.18
CA LEU A 12 -28.16 -20.08 -33.31
C LEU A 12 -28.50 -20.57 -31.87
N SER A 13 -27.95 -21.74 -31.50
CA SER A 13 -27.89 -22.17 -30.12
C SER A 13 -26.93 -21.25 -29.37
N GLY A 14 -27.48 -20.32 -28.61
CA GLY A 14 -26.73 -19.50 -27.67
C GLY A 14 -26.08 -20.39 -26.61
N ALA A 15 -24.79 -20.62 -26.74
CA ALA A 15 -23.99 -21.15 -25.66
C ALA A 15 -23.89 -20.05 -24.58
N GLY A 16 -24.75 -20.14 -23.57
CA GLY A 16 -24.58 -19.36 -22.36
C GLY A 16 -23.22 -19.68 -21.77
N ALA A 17 -22.36 -18.66 -21.63
CA ALA A 17 -21.13 -18.78 -20.88
C ALA A 17 -21.52 -19.17 -19.43
N ALA A 18 -21.39 -20.44 -19.09
CA ALA A 18 -21.46 -20.88 -17.71
C ALA A 18 -20.25 -20.28 -16.99
N TRP A 19 -20.48 -19.30 -16.17
CA TRP A 19 -19.47 -18.80 -15.25
C TRP A 19 -19.21 -19.91 -14.24
N ALA A 20 -18.07 -20.58 -14.38
CA ALA A 20 -17.65 -21.56 -13.40
C ALA A 20 -17.37 -20.82 -12.09
N ALA A 21 -18.04 -21.22 -11.02
CA ALA A 21 -17.67 -20.75 -9.68
C ALA A 21 -16.19 -21.11 -9.40
N PRO A 22 -15.45 -20.27 -8.66
CA PRO A 22 -14.08 -20.59 -8.29
C PRO A 22 -14.03 -21.95 -7.60
N TYR A 23 -13.13 -22.81 -8.06
CA TYR A 23 -12.92 -24.11 -7.45
C TYR A 23 -12.12 -23.94 -6.17
N ILE A 24 -12.67 -24.35 -5.05
CA ILE A 24 -12.00 -24.36 -3.75
C ILE A 24 -11.51 -25.79 -3.47
N PRO A 25 -10.18 -26.01 -3.31
CA PRO A 25 -9.63 -27.32 -2.99
C PRO A 25 -10.16 -27.84 -1.65
N ALA A 26 -10.45 -29.15 -1.57
CA ALA A 26 -10.90 -29.79 -0.32
C ALA A 26 -9.79 -29.89 0.73
N SER A 27 -8.51 -29.78 0.35
CA SER A 27 -7.34 -29.73 1.23
C SER A 27 -6.13 -29.13 0.49
N ASP A 28 -5.16 -28.64 1.22
CA ASP A 28 -3.88 -28.11 0.68
C ASP A 28 -3.04 -29.19 -0.05
N ALA A 29 -3.30 -30.47 0.22
CA ALA A 29 -2.64 -31.59 -0.45
C ALA A 29 -3.31 -31.99 -1.77
N GLN A 30 -4.43 -31.36 -2.15
CA GLN A 30 -5.15 -31.69 -3.36
C GLN A 30 -4.39 -31.21 -4.61
N VAL A 31 -4.04 -32.17 -5.49
CA VAL A 31 -3.44 -31.84 -6.79
C VAL A 31 -4.51 -31.29 -7.73
N LEU A 32 -4.43 -30.03 -8.09
CA LEU A 32 -5.39 -29.34 -8.96
C LEU A 32 -5.08 -29.53 -10.45
N ALA A 33 -3.82 -29.67 -10.80
CA ALA A 33 -3.37 -29.96 -12.16
C ALA A 33 -1.99 -30.61 -12.15
N GLU A 34 -1.77 -31.56 -13.04
CA GLU A 34 -0.43 -32.07 -13.35
C GLU A 34 0.12 -31.32 -14.55
N LEU A 35 1.24 -30.62 -14.34
CA LEU A 35 1.92 -29.91 -15.43
C LEU A 35 2.68 -30.91 -16.31
N PRO A 36 2.65 -30.75 -17.65
CA PRO A 36 3.50 -31.54 -18.55
C PRO A 36 4.97 -31.51 -18.11
N ALA A 37 5.70 -32.63 -18.30
CA ALA A 37 7.08 -32.78 -17.83
C ALA A 37 8.04 -31.66 -18.27
N GLY A 38 7.75 -30.94 -19.36
CA GLY A 38 8.49 -29.76 -19.82
C GLY A 38 8.03 -28.42 -19.20
N ALA A 39 6.86 -28.33 -18.58
CA ALA A 39 6.32 -27.07 -18.07
C ALA A 39 7.09 -26.54 -16.83
N ARG A 40 7.77 -27.43 -16.10
CA ARG A 40 8.62 -27.06 -14.95
C ARG A 40 9.89 -26.29 -15.36
N HIS A 41 10.20 -26.22 -16.65
CA HIS A 41 11.47 -25.68 -17.14
C HIS A 41 11.32 -24.40 -17.98
N ALA A 42 10.10 -23.99 -18.31
CA ALA A 42 9.86 -22.87 -19.23
C ALA A 42 10.17 -21.47 -18.64
N GLY A 43 10.43 -21.35 -17.34
CA GLY A 43 10.81 -20.08 -16.71
C GLY A 43 12.09 -20.15 -15.86
N THR A 44 12.73 -21.30 -15.79
CA THR A 44 13.76 -21.60 -14.78
C THR A 44 15.21 -21.29 -15.17
N PRO A 45 15.66 -21.26 -16.43
CA PRO A 45 17.09 -21.18 -16.71
C PRO A 45 17.74 -19.86 -16.28
N ALA A 46 17.08 -18.73 -16.50
CA ALA A 46 17.64 -17.43 -16.13
C ALA A 46 17.61 -17.19 -14.61
N ARG A 47 16.56 -17.64 -13.91
CA ARG A 47 16.42 -17.50 -12.45
C ARG A 47 17.29 -18.51 -11.68
N ALA A 48 17.50 -19.71 -12.19
CA ALA A 48 18.41 -20.69 -11.58
C ALA A 48 19.88 -20.26 -11.66
N LEU A 49 20.29 -19.55 -12.74
CA LEU A 49 21.63 -18.97 -12.88
C LEU A 49 21.87 -17.80 -11.91
N THR A 50 20.83 -17.10 -11.48
CA THR A 50 20.92 -15.98 -10.52
C THR A 50 21.15 -16.45 -9.08
N ALA A 51 20.76 -17.66 -8.76
CA ALA A 51 20.99 -18.25 -7.44
C ALA A 51 22.48 -18.49 -7.11
N THR A 52 23.38 -18.37 -8.06
CA THR A 52 24.82 -18.62 -7.86
C THR A 52 25.65 -17.34 -7.71
N ARG A 53 25.09 -16.16 -8.03
CA ARG A 53 25.80 -14.88 -8.03
C ARG A 53 25.01 -13.79 -7.32
N LEU A 54 25.51 -13.32 -6.20
CA LEU A 54 24.84 -12.29 -5.37
C LEU A 54 24.72 -10.95 -6.10
N ASP A 55 25.72 -10.55 -6.86
CA ASP A 55 25.74 -9.31 -7.65
C ASP A 55 24.68 -9.26 -8.76
N ILE A 56 24.11 -10.42 -9.14
CA ILE A 56 22.99 -10.54 -10.07
C ILE A 56 21.66 -10.70 -9.29
N ALA A 57 21.67 -11.47 -8.20
CA ALA A 57 20.47 -11.74 -7.41
C ALA A 57 19.89 -10.47 -6.77
N LEU A 58 20.74 -9.59 -6.20
CA LEU A 58 20.29 -8.36 -5.53
C LEU A 58 19.54 -7.41 -6.48
N PRO A 59 20.08 -7.00 -7.65
CA PRO A 59 19.35 -6.13 -8.59
C PRO A 59 18.03 -6.74 -9.09
N LEU A 60 17.99 -8.06 -9.31
CA LEU A 60 16.76 -8.74 -9.75
C LEU A 60 15.69 -8.76 -8.65
N ALA A 61 16.06 -9.07 -7.42
CA ALA A 61 15.13 -9.01 -6.30
C ALA A 61 14.63 -7.57 -6.08
N GLN A 62 15.51 -6.58 -6.17
CA GLN A 62 15.15 -5.16 -6.11
C GLN A 62 14.18 -4.76 -7.22
N PHE A 63 14.40 -5.23 -8.44
CA PHE A 63 13.51 -5.00 -9.57
C PHE A 63 12.12 -5.59 -9.32
N ASP A 64 12.04 -6.84 -8.84
CA ASP A 64 10.74 -7.47 -8.53
C ASP A 64 10.03 -6.74 -7.36
N ILE A 65 10.75 -6.33 -6.32
CA ILE A 65 10.18 -5.50 -5.23
C ILE A 65 9.63 -4.17 -5.79
N SER A 66 10.39 -3.50 -6.67
CA SER A 66 9.95 -2.27 -7.30
C SER A 66 8.70 -2.49 -8.15
N ARG A 67 8.65 -3.59 -8.89
CA ARG A 67 7.47 -3.98 -9.68
C ARG A 67 6.24 -4.24 -8.81
N ALA A 68 6.40 -4.93 -7.68
CA ALA A 68 5.30 -5.13 -6.74
C ALA A 68 4.72 -3.78 -6.29
N ARG A 69 5.60 -2.81 -5.98
CA ARG A 69 5.18 -1.45 -5.56
C ARG A 69 4.47 -0.67 -6.65
N THR A 70 4.92 -0.76 -7.91
CA THR A 70 4.33 0.03 -9.00
C THR A 70 3.06 -0.60 -9.56
N THR A 71 2.97 -1.93 -9.58
CA THR A 71 1.83 -2.64 -10.18
C THR A 71 0.80 -3.12 -9.17
N GLY A 72 1.09 -3.06 -7.85
CA GLY A 72 0.26 -3.68 -6.81
C GLY A 72 0.20 -5.21 -6.86
N ASP A 73 0.97 -5.84 -7.75
CA ASP A 73 0.97 -7.29 -7.91
C ASP A 73 1.95 -7.96 -6.94
N LEU A 74 1.41 -8.49 -5.84
CA LEU A 74 2.19 -9.12 -4.77
C LEU A 74 2.94 -10.39 -5.21
N ARG A 75 2.65 -10.97 -6.39
CA ARG A 75 3.42 -12.11 -6.93
C ARG A 75 4.88 -11.77 -7.13
N PHE A 76 5.19 -10.50 -7.45
CA PHE A 76 6.57 -10.05 -7.58
C PHE A 76 7.35 -10.11 -6.26
N LEU A 77 6.69 -9.92 -5.10
CA LEU A 77 7.33 -10.13 -3.80
C LEU A 77 7.73 -11.60 -3.61
N GLY A 78 6.87 -12.54 -4.04
CA GLY A 78 7.21 -13.97 -4.03
C GLY A 78 8.38 -14.31 -4.96
N TYR A 79 8.50 -13.64 -6.10
CA TYR A 79 9.64 -13.81 -6.99
C TYR A 79 10.94 -13.26 -6.36
N ALA A 80 10.89 -12.09 -5.77
CA ALA A 80 12.04 -11.52 -5.06
C ALA A 80 12.49 -12.43 -3.90
N GLU A 81 11.54 -12.94 -3.10
CA GLU A 81 11.81 -13.88 -2.01
C GLU A 81 12.46 -15.17 -2.50
N ALA A 82 11.97 -15.76 -3.62
CA ALA A 82 12.57 -16.96 -4.21
C ALA A 82 14.01 -16.71 -4.71
N ILE A 83 14.30 -15.52 -5.24
CA ILE A 83 15.64 -15.11 -5.64
C ILE A 83 16.58 -15.01 -4.41
N LEU A 84 16.08 -14.47 -3.28
CA LEU A 84 16.87 -14.27 -2.06
C LEU A 84 17.01 -15.55 -1.22
N ALA A 85 16.12 -16.54 -1.35
CA ALA A 85 16.05 -17.72 -0.50
C ALA A 85 17.41 -18.49 -0.36
N PRO A 86 18.20 -18.74 -1.41
CA PRO A 86 19.50 -19.41 -1.28
C PRO A 86 20.50 -18.62 -0.43
N TRP A 87 20.40 -17.28 -0.43
CA TRP A 87 21.28 -16.38 0.29
C TRP A 87 20.87 -16.25 1.76
N MET A 88 19.56 -16.33 2.05
CA MET A 88 19.02 -16.35 3.41
C MET A 88 19.42 -17.61 4.19
N GLN A 89 19.74 -18.70 3.50
CA GLN A 89 20.19 -19.97 4.10
C GLN A 89 21.72 -20.01 4.41
N GLN A 90 22.46 -18.96 4.04
CA GLN A 90 23.91 -18.92 4.31
C GLN A 90 24.20 -18.76 5.80
N PRO A 91 25.29 -19.34 6.33
CA PRO A 91 25.69 -19.16 7.73
C PRO A 91 25.90 -17.69 8.13
N ARG A 92 26.33 -16.87 7.17
CA ARG A 92 26.41 -15.41 7.28
C ARG A 92 25.65 -14.79 6.10
N VAL A 93 24.47 -14.28 6.39
CA VAL A 93 23.65 -13.59 5.40
C VAL A 93 24.25 -12.21 5.14
N ALA A 94 24.41 -11.84 3.87
CA ALA A 94 24.91 -10.51 3.51
C ALA A 94 23.90 -9.41 3.94
N PRO A 95 24.35 -8.27 4.49
CA PRO A 95 23.46 -7.19 4.93
C PRO A 95 22.44 -6.74 3.87
N GLN A 96 22.86 -6.64 2.61
CA GLN A 96 21.98 -6.24 1.50
C GLN A 96 20.83 -7.24 1.26
N VAL A 97 21.07 -8.54 1.48
CA VAL A 97 20.02 -9.57 1.40
C VAL A 97 19.01 -9.38 2.53
N LEU A 98 19.48 -9.11 3.74
CA LEU A 98 18.63 -8.83 4.91
C LEU A 98 17.77 -7.58 4.69
N VAL A 99 18.32 -6.51 4.11
CA VAL A 99 17.57 -5.28 3.80
C VAL A 99 16.45 -5.54 2.78
N LEU A 100 16.72 -6.30 1.71
CA LEU A 100 15.68 -6.65 0.73
C LEU A 100 14.64 -7.60 1.32
N SER A 101 15.04 -8.58 2.14
CA SER A 101 14.13 -9.43 2.89
C SER A 101 13.23 -8.61 3.82
N ALA A 102 13.80 -7.67 4.55
CA ALA A 102 13.06 -6.76 5.42
C ALA A 102 12.05 -5.90 4.65
N THR A 103 12.40 -5.47 3.44
CA THR A 103 11.50 -4.70 2.56
C THR A 103 10.31 -5.55 2.09
N ILE A 104 10.53 -6.85 1.79
CA ILE A 104 9.45 -7.79 1.48
C ILE A 104 8.55 -8.00 2.69
N LEU A 105 9.14 -8.21 3.88
CA LEU A 105 8.39 -8.38 5.13
C LEU A 105 7.57 -7.14 5.48
N GLN A 106 8.13 -5.93 5.30
CA GLN A 106 7.40 -4.67 5.45
C GLN A 106 6.17 -4.63 4.53
N SER A 107 6.34 -4.99 3.24
CA SER A 107 5.24 -4.99 2.27
C SER A 107 4.14 -6.02 2.59
N ARG A 108 4.45 -7.02 3.42
CA ARG A 108 3.50 -8.02 3.97
C ARG A 108 3.00 -7.66 5.37
N HIS A 109 3.31 -6.47 5.86
CA HIS A 109 2.99 -5.99 7.21
C HIS A 109 3.56 -6.88 8.36
N ALA A 110 4.58 -7.69 8.06
CA ALA A 110 5.32 -8.46 9.05
C ALA A 110 6.42 -7.58 9.71
N PHE A 111 6.00 -6.49 10.35
CA PHE A 111 6.88 -5.40 10.78
C PHE A 111 7.93 -5.83 11.82
N ASP A 112 7.57 -6.65 12.81
CA ASP A 112 8.53 -7.13 13.81
C ASP A 112 9.62 -7.99 13.18
N ALA A 113 9.24 -8.87 12.23
CA ALA A 113 10.21 -9.66 11.47
C ALA A 113 11.10 -8.77 10.59
N SER A 114 10.52 -7.75 9.95
CA SER A 114 11.27 -6.75 9.18
C SER A 114 12.30 -6.04 10.03
N LEU A 115 11.93 -5.56 11.23
CA LEU A 115 12.84 -4.90 12.16
C LEU A 115 13.96 -5.86 12.59
N GLY A 116 13.66 -7.14 12.86
CA GLY A 116 14.66 -8.14 13.20
C GLY A 116 15.72 -8.35 12.11
N GLU A 117 15.30 -8.39 10.83
CA GLU A 117 16.23 -8.48 9.71
C GLU A 117 17.07 -7.21 9.53
N LEU A 118 16.48 -6.02 9.74
CA LEU A 118 17.19 -4.74 9.68
C LEU A 118 18.20 -4.59 10.80
N ASP A 119 17.88 -4.99 12.03
CA ASP A 119 18.81 -4.97 13.15
C ASP A 119 20.01 -5.90 12.88
N ARG A 120 19.78 -7.07 12.27
CA ARG A 120 20.86 -7.98 11.82
C ARG A 120 21.71 -7.36 10.71
N ALA A 121 21.08 -6.69 9.74
CA ALA A 121 21.77 -5.99 8.65
C ALA A 121 22.71 -4.91 9.21
N LEU A 122 22.21 -4.11 10.16
CA LEU A 122 22.95 -3.01 10.79
C LEU A 122 24.08 -3.51 11.73
N GLN A 123 23.95 -4.69 12.32
CA GLN A 123 25.08 -5.32 13.03
C GLN A 123 26.23 -5.65 12.09
N GLY A 124 25.92 -6.06 10.85
CA GLY A 124 26.93 -6.36 9.83
C GLY A 124 27.45 -5.14 9.06
N SER A 125 26.61 -4.11 8.92
CA SER A 125 26.90 -2.86 8.20
C SER A 125 26.27 -1.67 8.90
N PRO A 126 26.89 -1.12 9.96
CA PRO A 126 26.30 -0.04 10.77
C PRO A 126 26.03 1.26 10.01
N ASN A 127 26.69 1.48 8.88
CA ASN A 127 26.57 2.66 8.04
C ASN A 127 25.69 2.41 6.80
N ASP A 128 24.87 1.35 6.78
CA ASP A 128 23.97 1.10 5.65
C ASP A 128 22.78 2.06 5.70
N ALA A 129 22.83 3.11 4.87
CA ALA A 129 21.78 4.14 4.81
C ALA A 129 20.42 3.56 4.41
N GLN A 130 20.38 2.54 3.53
CA GLN A 130 19.12 1.92 3.12
C GLN A 130 18.50 1.11 4.26
N ALA A 131 19.32 0.41 5.06
CA ALA A 131 18.83 -0.30 6.24
C ALA A 131 18.22 0.67 7.27
N TRP A 132 18.91 1.78 7.54
CA TRP A 132 18.40 2.81 8.45
C TRP A 132 17.11 3.45 7.94
N LEU A 133 17.04 3.80 6.64
CA LEU A 133 15.82 4.38 6.03
C LEU A 133 14.64 3.41 6.10
N THR A 134 14.86 2.14 5.74
CA THR A 134 13.78 1.13 5.81
C THR A 134 13.30 0.94 7.24
N ARG A 135 14.24 0.93 8.21
CA ARG A 135 13.92 0.84 9.63
C ARG A 135 13.10 2.04 10.11
N ALA A 136 13.46 3.25 9.69
CA ALA A 136 12.71 4.47 10.00
C ALA A 136 11.27 4.40 9.46
N ILE A 137 11.08 3.93 8.22
CA ILE A 137 9.77 3.79 7.60
C ILE A 137 8.91 2.77 8.37
N VAL A 138 9.45 1.59 8.70
CA VAL A 138 8.72 0.57 9.47
C VAL A 138 8.31 1.10 10.85
N LEU A 139 9.22 1.77 11.54
CA LEU A 139 8.95 2.35 12.86
C LEU A 139 7.94 3.50 12.81
N ARG A 140 7.95 4.30 11.73
CA ARG A 140 6.94 5.34 11.46
C ARG A 140 5.54 4.72 11.36
N VAL A 141 5.37 3.66 10.56
CA VAL A 141 4.10 2.94 10.40
C VAL A 141 3.59 2.38 11.73
N LEU A 142 4.49 1.88 12.58
CA LEU A 142 4.17 1.38 13.91
C LEU A 142 3.86 2.50 14.93
N GLY A 143 4.03 3.78 14.57
CA GLY A 143 3.89 4.92 15.48
C GLY A 143 5.02 5.05 16.50
N ARG A 144 6.15 4.38 16.29
CA ARG A 144 7.35 4.40 17.15
C ARG A 144 8.28 5.54 16.71
N TYR A 145 7.75 6.78 16.76
CA TYR A 145 8.38 7.94 16.13
C TYR A 145 9.75 8.31 16.69
N SER A 146 9.99 8.13 18.00
CA SER A 146 11.32 8.39 18.58
C SER A 146 12.39 7.46 18.03
N GLU A 147 12.08 6.18 17.84
CA GLU A 147 13.01 5.21 17.27
C GLU A 147 13.17 5.38 15.77
N ALA A 148 12.11 5.82 15.07
CA ALA A 148 12.19 6.20 13.68
C ALA A 148 13.11 7.42 13.50
N MET A 149 12.99 8.44 14.35
CA MET A 149 13.87 9.62 14.34
C MET A 149 15.33 9.23 14.55
N PHE A 150 15.61 8.39 15.54
CA PHE A 150 16.94 7.82 15.76
C PHE A 150 17.49 7.16 14.49
N SER A 151 16.65 6.40 13.75
CA SER A 151 17.07 5.76 12.51
C SER A 151 17.34 6.77 11.39
N CYS A 152 16.52 7.83 11.23
CA CYS A 152 16.78 8.90 10.27
C CYS A 152 18.10 9.64 10.57
N GLU A 153 18.39 9.95 11.83
CA GLU A 153 19.61 10.64 12.25
C GLU A 153 20.86 9.79 12.00
N HIS A 154 20.78 8.47 12.14
CA HIS A 154 21.89 7.55 11.88
C HIS A 154 22.24 7.38 10.39
N MET A 155 21.39 7.86 9.49
CA MET A 155 21.76 7.95 8.06
C MET A 155 22.73 9.10 7.76
N ALA A 156 22.86 10.07 8.67
CA ALA A 156 23.70 11.24 8.44
C ALA A 156 25.16 10.84 8.12
N GLY A 157 25.69 11.34 7.03
CA GLY A 157 27.01 11.01 6.53
C GLY A 157 27.12 9.75 5.66
N ALA A 158 26.08 8.88 5.66
CA ALA A 158 26.01 7.70 4.80
C ALA A 158 25.00 7.86 3.65
N ALA A 159 23.97 8.70 3.83
CA ALA A 159 22.96 9.03 2.83
C ALA A 159 23.19 10.43 2.26
N ASP A 160 22.53 10.73 1.14
CA ASP A 160 22.40 12.09 0.64
C ASP A 160 21.74 12.97 1.74
N PRO A 161 22.30 14.17 2.02
CA PRO A 161 21.76 15.07 3.03
C PRO A 161 20.27 15.41 2.85
N ALA A 162 19.79 15.48 1.60
CA ALA A 162 18.39 15.75 1.31
C ALA A 162 17.49 14.55 1.68
N VAL A 163 17.97 13.31 1.51
CA VAL A 163 17.25 12.09 1.95
C VAL A 163 17.15 12.05 3.47
N THR A 164 18.25 12.37 4.16
CA THR A 164 18.25 12.47 5.62
C THR A 164 17.30 13.57 6.11
N ALA A 165 17.36 14.75 5.50
CA ALA A 165 16.49 15.87 5.84
C ALA A 165 15.01 15.51 5.60
N LEU A 166 14.69 14.87 4.49
CA LEU A 166 13.33 14.44 4.16
C LEU A 166 12.81 13.44 5.20
N CYS A 167 13.61 12.43 5.57
CA CYS A 167 13.26 11.47 6.62
C CYS A 167 12.96 12.15 7.98
N VAL A 168 13.85 13.04 8.42
CA VAL A 168 13.70 13.77 9.69
C VAL A 168 12.46 14.68 9.66
N GLN A 169 12.27 15.45 8.59
CA GLN A 169 11.14 16.38 8.50
C GLN A 169 9.81 15.65 8.36
N SER A 170 9.74 14.50 7.66
CA SER A 170 8.54 13.67 7.62
C SER A 170 8.08 13.27 9.03
N LEU A 171 9.02 12.88 9.91
CA LEU A 171 8.71 12.53 11.30
C LEU A 171 8.37 13.75 12.16
N ARG A 172 9.06 14.89 11.97
CA ARG A 172 8.72 16.12 12.67
C ARG A 172 7.29 16.55 12.37
N GLY A 173 6.85 16.41 11.11
CA GLY A 173 5.47 16.67 10.72
C GLY A 173 4.43 15.76 11.39
N LEU A 174 4.84 14.65 12.02
CA LEU A 174 3.99 13.74 12.79
C LEU A 174 4.06 13.99 14.30
N THR A 175 4.95 14.88 14.76
CA THR A 175 5.28 15.07 16.18
C THR A 175 5.19 16.53 16.62
N GLY A 176 4.14 17.24 16.17
CA GLY A 176 3.82 18.60 16.63
C GLY A 176 4.63 19.72 15.96
N HIS A 177 5.20 19.46 14.78
CA HIS A 177 5.98 20.44 14.01
C HIS A 177 5.54 20.47 12.54
N LEU A 178 4.23 20.31 12.27
CA LEU A 178 3.72 20.10 10.92
C LEU A 178 4.04 21.28 9.98
N GLN A 179 3.78 22.52 10.39
CA GLN A 179 4.00 23.71 9.56
C GLN A 179 5.49 23.94 9.27
N GLU A 180 6.34 23.74 10.27
CA GLU A 180 7.79 23.89 10.14
C GLU A 180 8.37 22.83 9.21
N ALA A 181 7.92 21.57 9.36
CA ALA A 181 8.33 20.44 8.54
C ALA A 181 7.89 20.62 7.08
N TYR A 182 6.65 21.06 6.86
CA TYR A 182 6.11 21.36 5.54
C TYR A 182 6.96 22.44 4.82
N ALA A 183 7.25 23.53 5.51
CA ALA A 183 8.10 24.59 4.98
C ALA A 183 9.52 24.12 4.68
N ALA A 184 10.10 23.29 5.59
CA ALA A 184 11.46 22.76 5.41
C ALA A 184 11.56 21.80 4.22
N ILE A 185 10.59 20.88 4.03
CA ILE A 185 10.55 20.01 2.85
C ILE A 185 10.29 20.83 1.58
N GLY A 186 9.45 21.85 1.66
CA GLY A 186 9.20 22.78 0.56
C GLY A 186 10.46 23.49 0.07
N ALA A 187 11.36 23.83 0.99
CA ALA A 187 12.63 24.52 0.70
C ALA A 187 13.74 23.61 0.14
N LEU A 188 13.60 22.28 0.21
CA LEU A 188 14.59 21.35 -0.37
C LEU A 188 14.66 21.55 -1.88
N ALA A 189 15.87 21.77 -2.42
CA ALA A 189 16.11 21.96 -3.84
C ALA A 189 15.69 20.69 -4.62
N SER A 190 14.62 20.78 -5.40
CA SER A 190 14.01 19.60 -6.05
C SER A 190 14.71 19.16 -7.32
N GLN A 191 15.41 20.08 -8.02
CA GLN A 191 15.96 19.81 -9.36
C GLN A 191 17.19 18.88 -9.33
N GLU A 192 17.90 18.82 -8.22
CA GLU A 192 19.11 18.02 -8.05
C GLU A 192 18.83 16.62 -7.46
N LEU A 193 17.58 16.36 -7.02
CA LEU A 193 17.21 15.08 -6.40
C LEU A 193 16.92 14.00 -7.44
N PRO A 194 17.28 12.73 -7.16
CA PRO A 194 16.85 11.60 -7.98
C PRO A 194 15.32 11.56 -8.12
N PRO A 195 14.76 11.06 -9.25
CA PRO A 195 13.30 11.04 -9.47
C PRO A 195 12.51 10.41 -8.34
N GLN A 196 13.02 9.33 -7.76
CA GLN A 196 12.34 8.61 -6.65
C GLN A 196 12.28 9.44 -5.38
N VAL A 197 13.35 10.22 -5.07
CA VAL A 197 13.38 11.10 -3.91
C VAL A 197 12.47 12.32 -4.14
N ARG A 198 12.39 12.83 -5.37
CA ARG A 198 11.44 13.89 -5.73
C ARG A 198 10.00 13.43 -5.59
N ALA A 199 9.67 12.24 -6.07
CA ALA A 199 8.33 11.67 -5.93
C ALA A 199 7.96 11.53 -4.44
N TRP A 200 8.85 10.99 -3.61
CA TRP A 200 8.66 10.92 -2.16
C TRP A 200 8.47 12.31 -1.54
N ARG A 201 9.30 13.29 -1.90
CA ARG A 201 9.16 14.68 -1.42
C ARG A 201 7.77 15.25 -1.75
N TYR A 202 7.27 15.02 -2.95
CA TYR A 202 5.95 15.52 -3.36
C TYR A 202 4.80 14.80 -2.64
N SER A 203 4.91 13.49 -2.37
CA SER A 203 3.91 12.80 -1.56
C SER A 203 3.86 13.33 -0.13
N GLU A 204 5.00 13.55 0.52
CA GLU A 204 5.04 14.12 1.88
C GLU A 204 4.47 15.55 1.91
N LEU A 205 4.79 16.39 0.91
CA LEU A 205 4.22 17.74 0.81
C LEU A 205 2.70 17.70 0.60
N GLY A 206 2.20 16.78 -0.22
CA GLY A 206 0.76 16.60 -0.43
C GLY A 206 0.05 16.20 0.85
N GLU A 207 0.55 15.18 1.56
CA GLU A 207 -0.01 14.73 2.84
C GLU A 207 0.06 15.79 3.93
N MET A 208 1.16 16.54 4.02
CA MET A 208 1.28 17.64 4.97
C MET A 208 0.31 18.77 4.65
N ALA A 209 0.15 19.12 3.36
CA ALA A 209 -0.80 20.13 2.91
C ALA A 209 -2.25 19.75 3.26
N GLU A 210 -2.64 18.48 3.10
CA GLU A 210 -3.96 17.98 3.56
C GLU A 210 -4.13 18.15 5.08
N ARG A 211 -3.11 17.78 5.85
CA ARG A 211 -3.17 17.87 7.31
C ARG A 211 -3.23 19.30 7.82
N VAL A 212 -2.66 20.26 7.10
CA VAL A 212 -2.83 21.70 7.44
C VAL A 212 -4.12 22.29 6.86
N GLY A 213 -4.90 21.54 6.08
CA GLY A 213 -6.16 21.99 5.48
C GLY A 213 -5.98 22.81 4.20
N ASN A 214 -4.84 22.68 3.52
CA ASN A 214 -4.60 23.33 2.23
C ASN A 214 -4.74 22.32 1.08
N ASP A 215 -6.01 22.02 0.75
CA ASP A 215 -6.35 20.99 -0.25
C ASP A 215 -5.89 21.36 -1.67
N GLU A 216 -5.84 22.65 -2.00
CA GLU A 216 -5.33 23.11 -3.30
C GLU A 216 -3.83 22.82 -3.44
N ALA A 217 -3.05 23.09 -2.40
CA ALA A 217 -1.63 22.76 -2.37
C ALA A 217 -1.43 21.23 -2.36
N ALA A 218 -2.25 20.47 -1.64
CA ALA A 218 -2.19 19.02 -1.63
C ALA A 218 -2.37 18.43 -3.03
N GLU A 219 -3.42 18.88 -3.76
CA GLU A 219 -3.66 18.46 -5.14
C GLU A 219 -2.49 18.81 -6.05
N HIS A 220 -1.96 20.03 -5.94
CA HIS A 220 -0.79 20.45 -6.70
C HIS A 220 0.39 19.49 -6.48
N TRP A 221 0.76 19.20 -5.23
CA TRP A 221 1.89 18.33 -4.93
C TRP A 221 1.69 16.89 -5.38
N PHE A 222 0.49 16.33 -5.20
CA PHE A 222 0.19 14.99 -5.72
C PHE A 222 0.30 14.92 -7.24
N ARG A 223 -0.17 15.95 -7.96
CA ARG A 223 -0.04 16.02 -9.42
C ARG A 223 1.41 16.12 -9.87
N GLU A 224 2.23 16.93 -9.19
CA GLU A 224 3.69 16.99 -9.42
C GLU A 224 4.36 15.64 -9.18
N GLY A 225 3.98 14.93 -8.11
CA GLY A 225 4.43 13.57 -7.84
C GLY A 225 4.11 12.60 -8.97
N LEU A 226 2.88 12.64 -9.48
CA LEU A 226 2.43 11.79 -10.60
C LEU A 226 3.08 12.17 -11.94
N GLN A 227 3.51 13.41 -12.15
CA GLN A 227 4.30 13.76 -13.34
C GLN A 227 5.70 13.11 -13.31
N ILE A 228 6.30 12.98 -12.12
CA ILE A 228 7.61 12.33 -11.95
C ILE A 228 7.50 10.81 -11.99
N ALA A 229 6.48 10.26 -11.33
CA ALA A 229 6.24 8.83 -11.19
C ALA A 229 4.77 8.49 -11.56
N PRO A 230 4.43 8.44 -12.85
CA PRO A 230 3.04 8.21 -13.29
C PRO A 230 2.44 6.90 -12.79
N GLU A 231 3.28 5.89 -12.54
CA GLU A 231 2.85 4.57 -12.05
C GLU A 231 2.89 4.45 -10.52
N ASP A 232 3.16 5.53 -9.79
CA ASP A 232 3.16 5.48 -8.31
C ASP A 232 1.72 5.36 -7.80
N PHE A 233 1.38 4.13 -7.38
CA PHE A 233 0.03 3.83 -6.91
C PHE A 233 -0.28 4.56 -5.59
N TYR A 234 0.72 4.78 -4.73
CA TYR A 234 0.52 5.45 -3.44
C TYR A 234 0.08 6.91 -3.64
N VAL A 235 0.84 7.68 -4.43
CA VAL A 235 0.49 9.07 -4.75
C VAL A 235 -0.85 9.15 -5.46
N ARG A 236 -1.13 8.20 -6.38
CA ARG A 236 -2.39 8.14 -7.11
C ARG A 236 -3.57 7.89 -6.18
N THR A 237 -3.45 6.96 -5.23
CA THR A 237 -4.51 6.69 -4.25
C THR A 237 -4.70 7.85 -3.29
N ALA A 238 -3.64 8.53 -2.85
CA ALA A 238 -3.73 9.72 -2.01
C ALA A 238 -4.47 10.87 -2.72
N CYS A 239 -4.15 11.13 -3.99
CA CYS A 239 -4.86 12.11 -4.82
C CYS A 239 -6.34 11.73 -5.01
N ALA A 240 -6.64 10.45 -5.23
CA ALA A 240 -8.02 9.96 -5.34
C ALA A 240 -8.78 10.14 -4.02
N ASP A 241 -8.14 9.91 -2.89
CA ASP A 241 -8.73 10.11 -1.56
C ASP A 241 -9.03 11.58 -1.27
N LEU A 242 -8.15 12.49 -1.70
CA LEU A 242 -8.42 13.92 -1.66
C LEU A 242 -9.69 14.26 -2.47
N PHE A 243 -9.81 13.79 -3.71
CA PHE A 243 -11.00 14.03 -4.53
C PHE A 243 -12.27 13.46 -3.91
N LEU A 244 -12.23 12.24 -3.38
CA LEU A 244 -13.38 11.61 -2.74
C LEU A 244 -13.86 12.37 -1.50
N ARG A 245 -12.95 12.92 -0.69
CA ARG A 245 -13.31 13.74 0.48
C ARG A 245 -14.07 15.00 0.10
N HIS A 246 -13.77 15.56 -1.08
CA HIS A 246 -14.42 16.76 -1.61
C HIS A 246 -15.60 16.47 -2.56
N GLY A 247 -16.08 15.22 -2.62
CA GLY A 247 -17.20 14.83 -3.48
C GLY A 247 -16.89 14.86 -4.99
N ARG A 248 -15.61 14.91 -5.36
CA ARG A 248 -15.12 14.96 -6.76
C ARG A 248 -15.00 13.54 -7.34
N ALA A 249 -16.05 12.74 -7.19
CA ALA A 249 -16.06 11.33 -7.56
C ALA A 249 -15.80 11.10 -9.07
N ALA A 250 -16.29 11.97 -9.95
CA ALA A 250 -16.04 11.85 -11.39
C ALA A 250 -14.54 12.01 -11.72
N GLU A 251 -13.84 12.91 -11.04
CA GLU A 251 -12.39 13.10 -11.21
C GLU A 251 -11.60 11.93 -10.64
N THR A 252 -12.08 11.32 -9.56
CA THR A 252 -11.53 10.06 -9.04
C THR A 252 -11.58 8.97 -10.09
N LEU A 253 -12.74 8.76 -10.74
CA LEU A 253 -12.87 7.75 -11.81
C LEU A 253 -11.95 8.04 -12.99
N GLN A 254 -11.81 9.31 -13.37
CA GLN A 254 -10.90 9.71 -14.45
C GLN A 254 -9.44 9.45 -14.08
N LEU A 255 -9.02 9.76 -12.84
CA LEU A 255 -7.65 9.53 -12.35
C LEU A 255 -7.28 8.05 -12.28
N LEU A 256 -8.26 7.19 -11.97
CA LEU A 256 -8.05 5.76 -11.74
C LEU A 256 -8.43 4.88 -12.93
N ALA A 257 -8.83 5.46 -14.07
CA ALA A 257 -9.17 4.72 -15.28
C ALA A 257 -8.00 3.83 -15.74
N GLY A 258 -8.27 2.54 -15.97
CA GLY A 258 -7.27 1.54 -16.36
C GLY A 258 -6.49 0.90 -15.19
N HIS A 259 -6.81 1.24 -13.95
CA HIS A 259 -6.16 0.70 -12.75
C HIS A 259 -7.10 -0.17 -11.89
N GLU A 260 -8.21 -0.64 -12.46
CA GLU A 260 -9.26 -1.41 -11.77
C GLU A 260 -8.79 -2.77 -11.23
N ALA A 261 -7.65 -3.26 -11.72
CA ALA A 261 -7.07 -4.53 -11.26
C ALA A 261 -6.34 -4.42 -9.91
N MET A 262 -6.05 -3.20 -9.45
CA MET A 262 -5.37 -2.96 -8.18
C MET A 262 -6.39 -2.73 -7.08
N GLU A 263 -6.40 -3.59 -6.06
CA GLU A 263 -7.39 -3.53 -4.97
C GLU A 263 -7.52 -2.16 -4.30
N PRO A 264 -6.43 -1.45 -3.93
CA PRO A 264 -6.57 -0.12 -3.33
C PRO A 264 -7.23 0.90 -4.27
N MET A 265 -7.00 0.80 -5.57
CA MET A 265 -7.66 1.67 -6.57
C MET A 265 -9.09 1.26 -6.83
N LEU A 266 -9.36 -0.05 -6.91
CA LEU A 266 -10.71 -0.59 -7.06
C LEU A 266 -11.63 -0.14 -5.91
N LEU A 267 -11.10 -0.06 -4.67
CA LEU A 267 -11.85 0.48 -3.54
C LEU A 267 -12.26 1.95 -3.76
N ARG A 268 -11.33 2.80 -4.21
CA ARG A 268 -11.63 4.22 -4.49
C ARG A 268 -12.64 4.37 -5.64
N ILE A 269 -12.54 3.53 -6.65
CA ILE A 269 -13.52 3.45 -7.75
C ILE A 269 -14.90 3.06 -7.20
N ALA A 270 -14.99 2.04 -6.34
CA ALA A 270 -16.25 1.64 -5.72
C ALA A 270 -16.86 2.76 -4.87
N ILE A 271 -16.05 3.47 -4.08
CA ILE A 271 -16.49 4.63 -3.29
C ILE A 271 -17.00 5.75 -4.22
N ALA A 272 -16.29 6.03 -5.32
CA ALA A 272 -16.70 7.05 -6.29
C ALA A 272 -18.07 6.72 -6.92
N HIS A 273 -18.29 5.49 -7.36
CA HIS A 273 -19.60 5.04 -7.88
C HIS A 273 -20.71 5.14 -6.82
N ARG A 274 -20.41 4.85 -5.55
CA ARG A 274 -21.38 5.04 -4.44
C ARG A 274 -21.75 6.51 -4.28
N GLN A 275 -20.79 7.43 -4.34
CA GLN A 275 -21.04 8.87 -4.26
C GLN A 275 -21.88 9.36 -5.45
N LEU A 276 -21.62 8.86 -6.67
CA LEU A 276 -22.37 9.19 -7.88
C LEU A 276 -23.76 8.54 -7.92
N ARG A 277 -24.01 7.49 -7.14
CA ARG A 277 -25.25 6.70 -7.12
C ARG A 277 -25.62 6.12 -8.49
N ASP A 278 -24.62 5.77 -9.31
CA ASP A 278 -24.82 5.32 -10.68
C ASP A 278 -24.95 3.80 -10.85
N GLY A 279 -24.74 3.03 -9.77
CA GLY A 279 -24.87 1.57 -9.77
C GLY A 279 -23.75 0.81 -10.52
N ALA A 280 -22.82 1.51 -11.18
CA ALA A 280 -21.75 0.88 -11.97
C ALA A 280 -20.68 0.19 -11.09
N GLY A 281 -20.61 0.54 -9.81
CA GLY A 281 -19.66 -0.04 -8.84
C GLY A 281 -19.91 -1.48 -8.42
N SER A 282 -21.08 -2.08 -8.74
CA SER A 282 -21.51 -3.37 -8.19
C SER A 282 -20.53 -4.52 -8.43
N ARG A 283 -19.88 -4.55 -9.60
CA ARG A 283 -18.86 -5.57 -9.90
C ARG A 283 -17.60 -5.37 -9.05
N GLY A 284 -17.15 -4.15 -8.88
CA GLY A 284 -16.00 -3.82 -8.03
C GLY A 284 -16.29 -4.16 -6.57
N GLU A 285 -17.49 -3.86 -6.09
CA GLU A 285 -17.94 -4.22 -4.73
C GLU A 285 -17.93 -5.73 -4.49
N ALA A 286 -18.35 -6.53 -5.47
CA ALA A 286 -18.33 -7.99 -5.39
C ALA A 286 -16.90 -8.54 -5.32
N LEU A 287 -15.99 -8.04 -6.18
CA LEU A 287 -14.59 -8.44 -6.20
C LEU A 287 -13.88 -8.08 -4.88
N LEU A 288 -14.12 -6.89 -4.34
CA LEU A 288 -13.57 -6.48 -3.05
C LEU A 288 -14.11 -7.33 -1.89
N SER A 289 -15.41 -7.68 -1.90
CA SER A 289 -15.98 -8.55 -0.88
C SER A 289 -15.29 -9.91 -0.89
N GLU A 290 -15.11 -10.51 -2.07
CA GLU A 290 -14.43 -11.79 -2.24
C GLU A 290 -12.96 -11.72 -1.80
N ALA A 291 -12.23 -10.66 -2.18
CA ALA A 291 -10.83 -10.47 -1.79
C ALA A 291 -10.68 -10.40 -0.27
N PHE A 292 -11.47 -9.57 0.43
CA PHE A 292 -11.40 -9.44 1.89
C PHE A 292 -11.87 -10.69 2.62
N GLU A 293 -12.83 -11.46 2.07
CA GLU A 293 -13.22 -12.76 2.63
C GLU A 293 -12.06 -13.78 2.54
N VAL A 294 -11.36 -13.83 1.41
CA VAL A 294 -10.18 -14.70 1.21
C VAL A 294 -9.06 -14.33 2.16
N GLU A 295 -8.74 -13.03 2.31
CA GLU A 295 -7.74 -12.56 3.28
C GLU A 295 -8.08 -12.96 4.72
N GLN A 296 -9.35 -12.79 5.09
CA GLN A 296 -9.83 -13.17 6.42
C GLN A 296 -9.70 -14.68 6.67
N GLN A 297 -10.06 -15.52 5.67
CA GLN A 297 -9.92 -16.99 5.76
C GLN A 297 -8.45 -17.43 5.90
N ARG A 298 -7.51 -16.69 5.28
CA ARG A 298 -6.07 -16.95 5.39
C ARG A 298 -5.45 -16.42 6.67
N GLY A 299 -6.19 -15.67 7.48
CA GLY A 299 -5.66 -14.99 8.66
C GLY A 299 -4.70 -13.83 8.30
N GLU A 300 -4.73 -13.37 7.07
CA GLU A 300 -3.94 -12.25 6.60
C GLU A 300 -4.56 -10.93 7.12
N ALA A 301 -3.71 -9.99 7.54
CA ALA A 301 -4.15 -8.71 8.11
C ALA A 301 -3.61 -7.51 7.30
N VAL A 302 -3.26 -7.74 6.02
CA VAL A 302 -2.49 -6.78 5.23
C VAL A 302 -3.31 -5.53 4.90
N HIS A 303 -4.59 -5.67 4.56
CA HIS A 303 -5.41 -4.56 4.06
C HIS A 303 -6.53 -4.15 5.02
N ARG A 304 -6.31 -4.20 6.34
CA ARG A 304 -7.35 -3.90 7.34
C ARG A 304 -7.87 -2.46 7.26
N ARG A 305 -7.03 -1.48 6.92
CA ARG A 305 -7.45 -0.09 6.68
C ARG A 305 -8.41 0.00 5.49
N GLU A 306 -8.07 -0.63 4.38
CA GLU A 306 -8.90 -0.69 3.18
C GLU A 306 -10.21 -1.44 3.43
N GLN A 307 -10.16 -2.54 4.20
CA GLN A 307 -11.35 -3.27 4.62
C GLN A 307 -12.27 -2.40 5.50
N ALA A 308 -11.71 -1.65 6.46
CA ALA A 308 -12.49 -0.72 7.29
C ALA A 308 -13.17 0.35 6.43
N ARG A 309 -12.46 0.92 5.45
CA ARG A 309 -13.02 1.88 4.50
C ARG A 309 -14.12 1.26 3.64
N PHE A 310 -13.90 0.05 3.13
CA PHE A 310 -14.90 -0.66 2.34
C PHE A 310 -16.18 -0.90 3.14
N MET A 311 -16.06 -1.38 4.37
CA MET A 311 -17.21 -1.58 5.25
C MET A 311 -17.93 -0.28 5.58
N LEU A 312 -17.18 0.83 5.79
CA LEU A 312 -17.76 2.12 6.14
C LEU A 312 -18.38 2.82 4.92
N ASP A 313 -17.59 3.00 3.85
CA ASP A 313 -17.90 3.92 2.76
C ASP A 313 -18.73 3.24 1.64
N VAL A 314 -18.61 1.93 1.48
CA VAL A 314 -19.30 1.16 0.44
C VAL A 314 -20.45 0.33 1.00
N LYS A 315 -20.17 -0.53 1.98
CA LYS A 315 -21.17 -1.46 2.56
C LYS A 315 -22.09 -0.79 3.58
N GLN A 316 -21.71 0.38 4.11
CA GLN A 316 -22.46 1.10 5.15
C GLN A 316 -22.72 0.22 6.40
N GLN A 317 -21.70 -0.52 6.82
CA GLN A 317 -21.70 -1.41 7.97
C GLN A 317 -20.74 -0.88 9.05
N PRO A 318 -21.16 0.13 9.87
CA PRO A 318 -20.26 0.82 10.78
C PRO A 318 -19.61 -0.09 11.84
N SER A 319 -20.33 -1.07 12.36
CA SER A 319 -19.78 -1.99 13.36
C SER A 319 -18.68 -2.90 12.78
N ALA A 320 -18.85 -3.37 11.54
CA ALA A 320 -17.82 -4.15 10.85
C ALA A 320 -16.61 -3.27 10.49
N ALA A 321 -16.86 -2.03 10.07
CA ALA A 321 -15.81 -1.04 9.82
C ALA A 321 -14.99 -0.76 11.07
N LEU A 322 -15.65 -0.59 12.24
CA LEU A 322 -14.98 -0.37 13.50
C LEU A 322 -14.10 -1.55 13.89
N ALA A 323 -14.61 -2.78 13.79
CA ALA A 323 -13.81 -3.96 14.10
C ALA A 323 -12.54 -4.06 13.22
N ALA A 324 -12.66 -3.83 11.92
CA ALA A 324 -11.53 -3.81 11.01
C ALA A 324 -10.54 -2.67 11.32
N ALA A 325 -11.04 -1.47 11.67
CA ALA A 325 -10.20 -0.33 12.05
C ALA A 325 -9.47 -0.55 13.39
N GLU A 326 -10.10 -1.20 14.37
CA GLU A 326 -9.45 -1.60 15.63
C GLU A 326 -8.35 -2.65 15.41
N ASP A 327 -8.60 -3.63 14.53
CA ASP A 327 -7.59 -4.63 14.16
C ASP A 327 -6.40 -3.97 13.46
N ASN A 328 -6.65 -3.03 12.53
CA ASN A 328 -5.61 -2.24 11.89
C ASN A 328 -4.80 -1.43 12.90
N TRP A 329 -5.47 -0.77 13.86
CA TRP A 329 -4.84 0.07 14.88
C TRP A 329 -3.84 -0.67 15.77
N ARG A 330 -4.00 -1.97 15.95
CA ARG A 330 -3.04 -2.80 16.69
C ARG A 330 -1.69 -2.90 15.99
N VAL A 331 -1.69 -2.73 14.66
CA VAL A 331 -0.53 -2.97 13.81
C VAL A 331 0.02 -1.67 13.21
N GLN A 332 -0.84 -0.73 12.79
CA GLN A 332 -0.47 0.49 12.10
C GLN A 332 -1.04 1.72 12.79
N ARG A 333 -0.29 2.83 12.77
CA ARG A 333 -0.65 4.09 13.47
C ARG A 333 -0.29 5.32 12.65
N GLU A 334 -0.54 5.29 11.35
CA GLU A 334 -0.40 6.46 10.49
C GLU A 334 -1.60 7.43 10.65
N PRO A 335 -1.50 8.67 10.19
CA PRO A 335 -2.62 9.62 10.30
C PRO A 335 -3.94 9.10 9.74
N ASP A 336 -3.91 8.37 8.63
CA ASP A 336 -5.12 7.79 8.02
C ASP A 336 -5.68 6.61 8.82
N ASP A 337 -4.83 5.89 9.59
CA ASP A 337 -5.29 4.84 10.51
C ASP A 337 -6.04 5.45 11.70
N VAL A 338 -5.55 6.60 12.22
CA VAL A 338 -6.28 7.39 13.21
C VAL A 338 -7.62 7.84 12.64
N LEU A 339 -7.62 8.43 11.45
CA LEU A 339 -8.80 8.99 10.82
C LEU A 339 -9.89 7.93 10.59
N ILE A 340 -9.54 6.75 10.04
CA ILE A 340 -10.54 5.69 9.79
C ILE A 340 -11.11 5.11 11.09
N LEU A 341 -10.29 4.97 12.14
CA LEU A 341 -10.79 4.50 13.44
C LEU A 341 -11.76 5.49 14.07
N LEU A 342 -11.45 6.78 14.03
CA LEU A 342 -12.36 7.83 14.53
C LEU A 342 -13.67 7.88 13.74
N ARG A 343 -13.61 7.82 12.41
CA ARG A 343 -14.78 7.78 11.53
C ARG A 343 -15.67 6.57 11.80
N ALA A 344 -15.07 5.39 11.91
CA ALA A 344 -15.80 4.15 12.16
C ALA A 344 -16.43 4.12 13.57
N ALA A 345 -15.70 4.57 14.60
CA ALA A 345 -16.20 4.66 15.97
C ALA A 345 -17.39 5.64 16.09
N GLN A 346 -17.33 6.79 15.43
CA GLN A 346 -18.44 7.74 15.38
C GLN A 346 -19.65 7.14 14.65
N ALA A 347 -19.45 6.55 13.48
CA ALA A 347 -20.53 5.96 12.69
C ALA A 347 -21.19 4.75 13.39
N ALA A 348 -20.42 3.99 14.19
CA ALA A 348 -20.92 2.90 15.02
C ALA A 348 -21.54 3.37 16.35
N HIS A 349 -21.53 4.66 16.65
CA HIS A 349 -21.93 5.24 17.95
C HIS A 349 -21.15 4.64 19.14
N GLN A 350 -19.88 4.29 18.94
CA GLN A 350 -18.97 3.69 19.91
C GLN A 350 -17.69 4.54 20.05
N VAL A 351 -17.85 5.83 20.32
CA VAL A 351 -16.73 6.80 20.34
C VAL A 351 -15.61 6.44 21.31
N SER A 352 -15.93 5.72 22.40
CA SER A 352 -14.92 5.23 23.35
C SER A 352 -13.94 4.22 22.75
N ALA A 353 -14.29 3.52 21.68
CA ALA A 353 -13.40 2.61 20.97
C ALA A 353 -12.17 3.33 20.36
N ALA A 354 -12.30 4.62 20.05
CA ALA A 354 -11.23 5.44 19.51
C ALA A 354 -10.37 6.14 20.58
N ALA A 355 -10.59 5.90 21.87
CA ALA A 355 -9.88 6.59 22.97
C ALA A 355 -8.35 6.41 22.87
N ALA A 356 -7.88 5.21 22.50
CA ALA A 356 -6.45 4.92 22.34
C ALA A 356 -5.82 5.74 21.18
N ALA A 357 -6.55 5.94 20.08
CA ALA A 357 -6.09 6.76 18.96
C ALA A 357 -6.05 8.24 19.34
N LEU A 358 -7.05 8.76 20.05
CA LEU A 358 -7.05 10.13 20.56
C LEU A 358 -5.93 10.37 21.57
N GLN A 359 -5.65 9.40 22.43
CA GLN A 359 -4.52 9.46 23.35
C GLN A 359 -3.19 9.49 22.59
N PHE A 360 -3.03 8.67 21.56
CA PHE A 360 -1.87 8.68 20.69
C PHE A 360 -1.67 10.04 20.00
N VAL A 361 -2.71 10.62 19.43
CA VAL A 361 -2.68 11.97 18.83
C VAL A 361 -2.17 13.00 19.85
N LYS A 362 -2.69 12.95 21.10
CA LYS A 362 -2.26 13.85 22.17
C LYS A 362 -0.80 13.62 22.58
N GLN A 363 -0.35 12.37 22.67
CA GLN A 363 1.01 12.02 23.10
C GLN A 363 2.06 12.37 22.05
N THR A 364 1.73 12.17 20.77
CA THR A 364 2.65 12.46 19.66
C THR A 364 2.62 13.94 19.26
N GLY A 365 1.55 14.68 19.60
CA GLY A 365 1.32 16.02 19.09
C GLY A 365 0.89 16.03 17.62
N LEU A 366 0.35 14.94 17.10
CA LEU A 366 -0.08 14.85 15.70
C LEU A 366 -1.08 15.94 15.36
N GLU A 367 -0.70 16.79 14.39
CA GLU A 367 -1.49 17.88 13.85
C GLU A 367 -2.16 17.44 12.55
N ASP A 368 -3.49 17.44 12.54
CA ASP A 368 -4.29 17.09 11.37
C ASP A 368 -5.69 17.68 11.52
N VAL A 369 -6.03 18.64 10.65
CA VAL A 369 -7.35 19.29 10.67
C VAL A 369 -8.50 18.33 10.39
N ARG A 370 -8.24 17.23 9.69
CA ARG A 370 -9.23 16.19 9.36
C ARG A 370 -9.74 15.48 10.63
N LEU A 371 -9.00 15.54 11.74
CA LEU A 371 -9.35 14.91 13.02
C LEU A 371 -10.21 15.84 13.91
N GLU A 372 -10.31 17.13 13.60
CA GLU A 372 -11.04 18.11 14.44
C GLU A 372 -12.51 17.74 14.69
N PRO A 373 -13.28 17.25 13.69
CA PRO A 373 -14.68 16.87 13.92
C PRO A 373 -14.87 15.78 14.98
N TYR A 374 -13.82 15.01 15.27
CA TYR A 374 -13.86 13.83 16.15
C TYR A 374 -13.29 14.13 17.55
N ARG A 375 -12.54 15.23 17.74
CA ARG A 375 -11.88 15.55 19.02
C ARG A 375 -12.85 15.84 20.15
N ASN A 376 -14.03 16.35 19.85
CA ASN A 376 -15.04 16.76 20.83
C ASN A 376 -16.16 15.72 21.00
N ALA A 377 -16.03 14.54 20.42
CA ALA A 377 -17.06 13.50 20.47
C ALA A 377 -16.91 12.54 21.66
N THR A 378 -15.99 12.84 22.60
CA THR A 378 -15.72 12.03 23.80
C THR A 378 -16.32 12.61 25.05
#